data_73235ad502a6e60e5715afd84f187dd4
#
_entry.id   73235ad502a6e60e5715afd84f187dd4
#
_cell.length_a   1.000
_cell.length_b   1.000
_cell.length_c   1.000
_cell.angle_alpha   90.00
_cell.angle_beta   90.00
_cell.angle_gamma   90.00
#
_symmetry.space_group_name_H-M   'P 1'
#
loop_
_entity.id
_entity.type
_entity.pdbx_description
1 polymer ?
#
loop_
_entity_poly.entity_id
_entity_poly.type
_entity_poly.pdbx_seq_one_letter_code
_entity_poly.pdbx_strand_id
1 'polypeptide(L)'
;MNRVAQQEEAASGAVFREWDMSSTTPPDARGADPASAPGRVAPGDSDWSDPERLARVALARVFGPEHRRAAVEVRRRGASEVWNALRAAHPSVDPLRDLDAAWRAGARLVCPQDAEWPLELDALDRLRDAGDGSVIGTPLALWVRGPVNLSELPPRAVTVVGCRTATSYGLHLAGEIAFAMAEQGWAVVSGAAFGIDAAAHRGALAAAGPTVAVLAGGVDVPYPTAHVELLEEIARTGAVVSEVSPGTPPYRRRFLTRNRIIAALSRGTVLVEAGHRSGALNTVAHTRRLGRPVMVVPGPVTSAMSAGCHRLLRDFREQTVLVTGAEDIREEIASIGSLVQRPASGNGPRDGLSEAVRELLDAMPARAAVGVSVLARRTGLRPEAVLAMLGPLAVEGLVENVAGGYRLTDLGRAPSNPSHPATSGRRSGTQPGAAHGEADRSPTRSTADPGPDGENPDGENPDGET
;
A
#
# COMPACT_ATOMS: atom_id res chain seq x y z
N MET A 1 1.82 -1.39 38.14
CA MET A 1 2.05 -1.56 36.68
C MET A 1 2.09 -3.02 36.19
N ASN A 2 1.92 -4.04 37.06
CA ASN A 2 2.09 -5.45 36.67
C ASN A 2 0.78 -6.28 36.52
N ARG A 3 -0.39 -5.72 36.83
CA ARG A 3 -1.68 -6.43 36.72
C ARG A 3 -2.35 -6.29 35.34
N VAL A 4 -2.13 -5.18 34.65
CA VAL A 4 -2.71 -4.94 33.32
C VAL A 4 -1.99 -5.77 32.25
N ALA A 5 -0.68 -5.90 32.35
CA ALA A 5 0.12 -6.74 31.44
C ALA A 5 -0.19 -8.23 31.55
N GLN A 6 -0.48 -8.73 32.74
CA GLN A 6 -0.86 -10.14 32.96
C GLN A 6 -2.30 -10.45 32.55
N GLN A 7 -3.20 -9.50 32.58
CA GLN A 7 -4.57 -9.66 32.05
C GLN A 7 -4.62 -9.60 30.52
N GLU A 8 -3.74 -8.84 29.88
CA GLU A 8 -3.61 -8.81 28.43
C GLU A 8 -2.97 -10.09 27.85
N GLU A 9 -2.08 -10.72 28.58
CA GLU A 9 -1.50 -12.02 28.23
C GLU A 9 -2.50 -13.18 28.33
N ALA A 10 -3.38 -13.16 29.33
CA ALA A 10 -4.42 -14.17 29.55
C ALA A 10 -5.57 -14.08 28.51
N ALA A 11 -5.97 -12.87 28.12
CA ALA A 11 -7.03 -12.66 27.10
C ALA A 11 -6.56 -13.00 25.67
N SER A 12 -5.25 -12.90 25.39
CA SER A 12 -4.65 -13.28 24.11
C SER A 12 -4.50 -14.79 23.92
N GLY A 13 -4.49 -15.58 25.03
CA GLY A 13 -4.33 -17.03 24.99
C GLY A 13 -5.61 -17.81 24.66
N ALA A 14 -6.78 -17.19 24.71
CA ALA A 14 -8.06 -17.87 24.52
C ALA A 14 -8.48 -18.05 23.04
N VAL A 15 -7.95 -17.25 22.11
CA VAL A 15 -8.31 -17.30 20.68
C VAL A 15 -7.43 -18.30 19.89
N PHE A 16 -6.36 -18.82 20.49
CA PHE A 16 -5.38 -19.69 19.82
C PHE A 16 -5.38 -21.15 20.29
N ARG A 17 -6.35 -21.59 21.10
CA ARG A 17 -6.37 -22.98 21.63
C ARG A 17 -7.00 -24.04 20.73
N GLU A 18 -7.44 -23.68 19.52
CA GLU A 18 -8.10 -24.63 18.60
C GLU A 18 -7.26 -25.03 17.38
N TRP A 19 -5.95 -24.90 17.42
CA TRP A 19 -5.12 -25.39 16.32
C TRP A 19 -4.09 -26.39 16.83
N ASP A 20 -4.52 -27.65 16.81
CA ASP A 20 -3.69 -28.83 17.05
C ASP A 20 -2.62 -28.97 15.93
N MET A 21 -1.36 -28.81 16.29
CA MET A 21 -0.18 -28.92 15.42
C MET A 21 0.38 -30.34 15.34
N SER A 22 -0.42 -31.38 15.57
CA SER A 22 0.01 -32.76 15.45
C SER A 22 -0.70 -33.45 14.29
N SER A 23 -0.03 -33.54 13.18
CA SER A 23 -0.18 -34.45 12.04
C SER A 23 -0.41 -33.75 10.69
N THR A 24 0.67 -33.59 9.93
CA THR A 24 0.71 -33.99 8.51
C THR A 24 2.15 -33.88 8.00
N THR A 25 2.73 -35.02 7.74
CA THR A 25 3.92 -35.16 6.88
C THR A 25 3.56 -34.69 5.49
N PRO A 26 4.34 -33.78 4.85
CA PRO A 26 4.03 -33.33 3.51
C PRO A 26 4.22 -34.52 2.52
N PRO A 27 3.38 -34.55 1.45
CA PRO A 27 3.54 -35.55 0.40
C PRO A 27 4.87 -35.31 -0.34
N ASP A 28 5.55 -36.43 -0.58
CA ASP A 28 6.82 -36.55 -1.27
C ASP A 28 6.73 -36.01 -2.71
N ALA A 29 7.20 -34.79 -2.95
CA ALA A 29 7.32 -34.22 -4.28
C ALA A 29 8.60 -34.73 -4.95
N ARG A 30 8.57 -35.98 -5.42
CA ARG A 30 9.59 -36.53 -6.33
C ARG A 30 9.14 -36.30 -7.76
N GLY A 31 9.91 -35.55 -8.54
CA GLY A 31 9.91 -35.64 -9.99
C GLY A 31 9.66 -34.35 -10.79
N ALA A 32 10.47 -33.30 -10.54
CA ALA A 32 10.71 -32.27 -11.59
C ALA A 32 12.21 -31.96 -11.55
N ASP A 33 12.86 -31.98 -12.70
CA ASP A 33 14.24 -31.56 -12.85
C ASP A 33 14.36 -30.09 -12.46
N PRO A 34 15.13 -29.76 -11.43
CA PRO A 34 15.23 -28.39 -10.95
C PRO A 34 15.85 -27.40 -11.97
N ALA A 35 16.46 -27.89 -13.04
CA ALA A 35 17.14 -27.06 -14.03
C ALA A 35 16.23 -26.44 -15.10
N SER A 36 14.94 -26.79 -15.20
CA SER A 36 14.08 -26.41 -16.34
C SER A 36 13.09 -25.27 -16.07
N ALA A 37 13.12 -24.59 -14.91
CA ALA A 37 12.23 -23.46 -14.63
C ALA A 37 12.77 -22.17 -15.32
N PRO A 38 11.93 -21.44 -16.10
CA PRO A 38 12.36 -20.20 -16.72
C PRO A 38 12.70 -19.14 -15.66
N GLY A 39 13.87 -18.51 -15.78
CA GLY A 39 14.36 -17.46 -14.89
C GLY A 39 15.37 -17.90 -13.83
N ARG A 40 15.81 -19.16 -13.80
CA ARG A 40 16.90 -19.59 -12.94
C ARG A 40 18.24 -19.16 -13.50
N VAL A 41 18.86 -18.17 -12.89
CA VAL A 41 20.30 -17.95 -13.01
C VAL A 41 20.96 -18.91 -12.03
N ALA A 42 21.78 -19.85 -12.54
CA ALA A 42 22.66 -20.63 -11.67
C ALA A 42 23.47 -19.65 -10.82
N PRO A 43 23.65 -19.85 -9.51
CA PRO A 43 24.52 -18.99 -8.73
C PRO A 43 25.88 -19.01 -9.39
N GLY A 44 26.43 -17.83 -9.70
CA GLY A 44 27.81 -17.73 -10.16
C GLY A 44 28.70 -18.33 -9.08
N ASP A 45 29.81 -18.96 -9.44
CA ASP A 45 30.77 -19.54 -8.47
C ASP A 45 31.20 -18.55 -7.38
N SER A 46 31.09 -17.24 -7.64
CA SER A 46 31.36 -16.16 -6.68
C SER A 46 30.38 -16.10 -5.50
N ASP A 47 29.11 -16.44 -5.70
CA ASP A 47 28.09 -16.35 -4.66
C ASP A 47 28.26 -17.36 -3.53
N TRP A 48 28.83 -18.53 -3.85
CA TRP A 48 29.06 -19.63 -2.92
C TRP A 48 30.42 -19.57 -2.26
N SER A 49 31.31 -18.68 -2.68
CA SER A 49 32.67 -18.54 -2.17
C SER A 49 32.95 -17.21 -1.44
N ASP A 50 32.03 -16.21 -1.57
CA ASP A 50 32.18 -14.91 -0.90
C ASP A 50 32.02 -15.07 0.63
N PRO A 51 33.09 -14.83 1.42
CA PRO A 51 33.04 -14.97 2.88
C PRO A 51 32.03 -14.05 3.55
N GLU A 52 31.79 -12.86 3.02
CA GLU A 52 30.82 -11.90 3.58
C GLU A 52 29.39 -12.38 3.39
N ARG A 53 29.06 -12.93 2.23
CA ARG A 53 27.74 -13.54 1.94
C ARG A 53 27.49 -14.77 2.79
N LEU A 54 28.46 -15.69 2.87
CA LEU A 54 28.36 -16.88 3.70
C LEU A 54 28.17 -16.53 5.18
N ALA A 55 28.89 -15.53 5.67
CA ALA A 55 28.75 -15.06 7.03
C ALA A 55 27.35 -14.46 7.30
N ARG A 56 26.78 -13.70 6.34
CA ARG A 56 25.41 -13.18 6.47
C ARG A 56 24.38 -14.31 6.54
N VAL A 57 24.49 -15.33 5.72
CA VAL A 57 23.64 -16.52 5.76
C VAL A 57 23.73 -17.21 7.12
N ALA A 58 24.96 -17.45 7.60
CA ALA A 58 25.18 -18.10 8.90
C ALA A 58 24.60 -17.27 10.05
N LEU A 59 24.83 -15.97 10.06
CA LEU A 59 24.32 -15.06 11.09
C LEU A 59 22.78 -14.95 11.05
N ALA A 60 22.16 -14.93 9.87
CA ALA A 60 20.70 -14.96 9.71
C ALA A 60 20.09 -16.28 10.27
N ARG A 61 20.79 -17.40 10.10
CA ARG A 61 20.37 -18.68 10.67
C ARG A 61 20.43 -18.68 12.19
N VAL A 62 21.51 -18.14 12.78
CA VAL A 62 21.73 -18.10 14.23
C VAL A 62 20.78 -17.13 14.92
N PHE A 63 20.67 -15.92 14.40
CA PHE A 63 19.98 -14.86 15.10
C PHE A 63 18.53 -14.70 14.73
N GLY A 64 18.16 -14.97 13.46
CA GLY A 64 16.84 -14.64 12.96
C GLY A 64 16.52 -13.13 13.01
N PRO A 65 15.37 -12.72 12.43
CA PRO A 65 15.00 -11.31 12.30
C PRO A 65 14.62 -10.60 13.62
N GLU A 66 14.42 -11.34 14.67
CA GLU A 66 14.11 -10.83 16.01
C GLU A 66 15.33 -10.33 16.80
N HIS A 67 16.54 -10.70 16.40
CA HIS A 67 17.78 -10.32 17.05
C HIS A 67 18.42 -9.09 16.42
N ARG A 68 17.76 -7.96 16.56
CA ARG A 68 18.11 -6.66 15.93
C ARG A 68 19.55 -6.19 16.20
N ARG A 69 20.16 -6.60 17.32
CA ARG A 69 21.55 -6.27 17.66
C ARG A 69 22.56 -6.87 16.70
N ALA A 70 22.24 -8.03 16.10
CA ALA A 70 23.11 -8.67 15.11
C ALA A 70 23.32 -7.77 13.88
N ALA A 71 22.27 -7.15 13.37
CA ALA A 71 22.36 -6.23 12.23
C ALA A 71 23.26 -5.01 12.56
N VAL A 72 23.16 -4.46 13.76
CA VAL A 72 23.99 -3.34 14.22
C VAL A 72 25.47 -3.73 14.28
N GLU A 73 25.79 -4.91 14.86
CA GLU A 73 27.17 -5.39 14.94
C GLU A 73 27.76 -5.71 13.56
N VAL A 74 26.97 -6.35 12.68
CA VAL A 74 27.36 -6.63 11.31
C VAL A 74 27.65 -5.33 10.54
N ARG A 75 26.86 -4.28 10.71
CA ARG A 75 27.11 -2.98 10.07
C ARG A 75 28.40 -2.34 10.55
N ARG A 76 28.70 -2.47 11.84
CA ARG A 76 29.89 -1.87 12.46
C ARG A 76 31.18 -2.60 12.11
N ARG A 77 31.17 -3.93 12.00
CA ARG A 77 32.35 -4.78 11.94
C ARG A 77 32.48 -5.58 10.63
N GLY A 78 31.39 -5.71 9.84
CA GLY A 78 31.28 -6.67 8.75
C GLY A 78 30.78 -8.03 9.22
N ALA A 79 30.08 -8.75 8.34
CA ALA A 79 29.51 -10.04 8.70
C ALA A 79 30.58 -11.10 8.93
N SER A 80 31.62 -11.10 8.12
CA SER A 80 32.73 -12.05 8.21
C SER A 80 33.43 -11.99 9.55
N GLU A 81 33.70 -10.79 10.08
CA GLU A 81 34.34 -10.62 11.39
C GLU A 81 33.44 -11.12 12.52
N VAL A 82 32.14 -10.73 12.48
CA VAL A 82 31.14 -11.14 13.49
C VAL A 82 30.98 -12.67 13.47
N TRP A 83 30.87 -13.27 12.28
CA TRP A 83 30.74 -14.71 12.16
C TRP A 83 31.98 -15.47 12.64
N ASN A 84 33.17 -15.00 12.31
CA ASN A 84 34.43 -15.63 12.76
C ASN A 84 34.54 -15.66 14.30
N ALA A 85 34.00 -14.65 14.98
CA ALA A 85 33.96 -14.65 16.45
C ALA A 85 32.94 -15.63 17.05
N LEU A 86 31.91 -16.03 16.28
CA LEU A 86 30.77 -16.83 16.77
C LEU A 86 30.77 -18.28 16.27
N ARG A 87 31.42 -18.60 15.14
CA ARG A 87 31.32 -19.90 14.48
C ARG A 87 31.71 -21.08 15.35
N ALA A 88 32.65 -20.89 16.28
CA ALA A 88 33.07 -21.95 17.21
C ALA A 88 31.95 -22.35 18.19
N ALA A 89 31.07 -21.43 18.54
CA ALA A 89 29.90 -21.68 19.37
C ALA A 89 28.69 -22.26 18.59
N HIS A 90 28.75 -22.23 17.26
CA HIS A 90 27.66 -22.69 16.38
C HIS A 90 28.17 -23.69 15.33
N PRO A 91 28.76 -24.83 15.71
CA PRO A 91 29.40 -25.77 14.78
C PRO A 91 28.43 -26.48 13.84
N SER A 92 27.13 -26.48 14.14
CA SER A 92 26.09 -27.10 13.31
C SER A 92 25.56 -26.18 12.21
N VAL A 93 25.96 -24.92 12.18
CA VAL A 93 25.51 -23.96 11.16
C VAL A 93 26.37 -24.09 9.91
N ASP A 94 25.72 -24.50 8.83
CA ASP A 94 26.33 -24.62 7.51
C ASP A 94 25.63 -23.69 6.53
N PRO A 95 26.22 -22.54 6.17
CA PRO A 95 25.63 -21.60 5.25
C PRO A 95 25.45 -22.15 3.82
N LEU A 96 26.30 -23.09 3.39
CA LEU A 96 26.16 -23.71 2.07
C LEU A 96 24.91 -24.57 1.97
N ARG A 97 24.53 -25.24 3.06
CA ARG A 97 23.26 -25.99 3.13
C ARG A 97 22.05 -25.08 2.94
N ASP A 98 22.06 -23.86 3.51
CA ASP A 98 20.97 -22.90 3.36
C ASP A 98 20.89 -22.34 1.94
N LEU A 99 22.04 -22.05 1.33
CA LEU A 99 22.13 -21.62 -0.06
C LEU A 99 21.62 -22.70 -1.02
N ASP A 100 22.01 -23.95 -0.82
CA ASP A 100 21.53 -25.09 -1.61
C ASP A 100 20.02 -25.31 -1.45
N ALA A 101 19.48 -25.20 -0.23
CA ALA A 101 18.04 -25.28 0.00
C ALA A 101 17.26 -24.15 -0.69
N ALA A 102 17.77 -22.92 -0.64
CA ALA A 102 17.19 -21.79 -1.34
C ALA A 102 17.20 -21.98 -2.86
N TRP A 103 18.34 -22.43 -3.40
CA TRP A 103 18.48 -22.67 -4.84
C TRP A 103 17.50 -23.76 -5.33
N ARG A 104 17.36 -24.87 -4.58
CA ARG A 104 16.36 -25.91 -4.90
C ARG A 104 14.94 -25.37 -4.88
N ALA A 105 14.65 -24.42 -4.00
CA ALA A 105 13.35 -23.74 -3.96
C ALA A 105 13.18 -22.67 -5.07
N GLY A 106 14.19 -22.46 -5.91
CA GLY A 106 14.19 -21.42 -6.95
C GLY A 106 14.39 -20.02 -6.40
N ALA A 107 15.02 -19.89 -5.24
CA ALA A 107 15.30 -18.62 -4.61
C ALA A 107 16.79 -18.23 -4.74
N ARG A 108 17.05 -16.93 -4.78
CA ARG A 108 18.39 -16.32 -4.73
C ARG A 108 18.58 -15.58 -3.41
N LEU A 109 19.82 -15.38 -3.03
CA LEU A 109 20.21 -14.55 -1.90
C LEU A 109 20.49 -13.12 -2.39
N VAL A 110 19.90 -12.12 -1.73
CA VAL A 110 20.14 -10.69 -1.98
C VAL A 110 20.70 -10.07 -0.70
N CYS A 111 21.90 -9.50 -0.78
CA CYS A 111 22.63 -8.90 0.32
C CYS A 111 22.77 -7.37 0.13
N PRO A 112 23.08 -6.60 1.18
CA PRO A 112 23.23 -5.15 1.10
C PRO A 112 24.30 -4.64 0.09
N GLN A 113 25.27 -5.48 -0.29
CA GLN A 113 26.28 -5.14 -1.28
C GLN A 113 25.84 -5.41 -2.74
N ASP A 114 24.69 -6.04 -2.95
CA ASP A 114 24.20 -6.38 -4.28
C ASP A 114 23.48 -5.20 -4.95
N ALA A 115 23.59 -5.08 -6.26
CA ALA A 115 22.87 -4.08 -7.03
C ALA A 115 21.34 -4.22 -6.94
N GLU A 116 20.87 -5.43 -6.61
CA GLU A 116 19.45 -5.72 -6.39
C GLU A 116 18.94 -5.28 -5.01
N TRP A 117 19.82 -4.88 -4.09
CA TRP A 117 19.40 -4.47 -2.75
C TRP A 117 18.56 -3.21 -2.78
N PRO A 118 17.33 -3.22 -2.23
CA PRO A 118 16.51 -2.01 -2.13
C PRO A 118 17.03 -1.12 -1.01
N LEU A 119 17.65 0.00 -1.36
CA LEU A 119 18.31 0.94 -0.42
C LEU A 119 17.35 1.51 0.63
N GLU A 120 16.05 1.49 0.37
CA GLU A 120 15.00 1.93 1.29
C GLU A 120 14.96 1.10 2.58
N LEU A 121 15.45 -0.12 2.56
CA LEU A 121 15.59 -0.95 3.75
C LEU A 121 16.60 -0.37 4.75
N ASP A 122 17.58 0.37 4.29
CA ASP A 122 18.60 0.99 5.16
C ASP A 122 18.01 2.06 6.09
N ALA A 123 16.85 2.63 5.72
CA ALA A 123 16.12 3.53 6.59
C ALA A 123 15.67 2.88 7.91
N LEU A 124 15.51 1.54 7.92
CA LEU A 124 15.10 0.79 9.12
C LEU A 124 16.10 0.88 10.28
N ASP A 125 17.39 1.12 10.00
CA ASP A 125 18.40 1.28 11.04
C ASP A 125 18.32 2.61 11.80
N ARG A 126 17.71 3.61 11.18
CA ARG A 126 17.46 4.91 11.83
C ARG A 126 16.26 4.87 12.77
N LEU A 127 15.42 3.86 12.61
CA LEU A 127 14.18 3.74 13.38
C LEU A 127 14.44 3.07 14.74
N ARG A 128 13.69 3.54 15.74
CA ARG A 128 13.69 2.98 17.10
C ARG A 128 12.34 2.36 17.41
N ASP A 129 12.37 1.26 18.14
CA ASP A 129 11.15 0.67 18.70
C ASP A 129 10.58 1.61 19.78
N ALA A 130 9.25 1.78 19.78
CA ALA A 130 8.60 2.69 20.73
C ALA A 130 8.56 2.12 22.17
N GLY A 131 8.70 0.80 22.31
CA GLY A 131 8.63 0.15 23.61
C GLY A 131 9.96 0.12 24.35
N ASP A 132 11.05 -0.26 23.67
CA ASP A 132 12.35 -0.48 24.29
C ASP A 132 13.48 0.41 23.72
N GLY A 133 13.19 1.28 22.76
CA GLY A 133 14.16 2.17 22.13
C GLY A 133 15.19 1.45 21.24
N SER A 134 15.09 0.13 21.07
CA SER A 134 16.02 -0.65 20.26
C SER A 134 15.90 -0.29 18.78
N VAL A 135 17.01 -0.47 18.02
CA VAL A 135 16.99 -0.31 16.55
C VAL A 135 16.02 -1.30 15.93
N ILE A 136 15.20 -0.86 14.97
CA ILE A 136 14.31 -1.78 14.24
C ILE A 136 15.12 -2.71 13.34
N GLY A 137 16.19 -2.19 12.73
CA GLY A 137 17.21 -2.97 12.04
C GLY A 137 16.89 -3.36 10.62
N THR A 138 17.86 -3.16 9.73
CA THR A 138 17.86 -3.66 8.35
C THR A 138 18.07 -5.17 8.35
N PRO A 139 17.45 -5.94 7.42
CA PRO A 139 17.74 -7.36 7.24
C PRO A 139 19.23 -7.63 6.98
N LEU A 140 19.76 -8.75 7.48
CA LEU A 140 21.14 -9.19 7.17
C LEU A 140 21.27 -9.61 5.70
N ALA A 141 20.22 -10.23 5.16
CA ALA A 141 20.07 -10.64 3.78
C ALA A 141 18.59 -10.93 3.52
N LEU A 142 18.22 -11.04 2.24
CA LEU A 142 16.89 -11.46 1.80
C LEU A 142 17.00 -12.68 0.88
N TRP A 143 16.09 -13.62 1.07
CA TRP A 143 15.82 -14.71 0.16
C TRP A 143 14.70 -14.31 -0.77
N VAL A 144 14.93 -14.38 -2.09
CA VAL A 144 14.01 -13.89 -3.11
C VAL A 144 13.73 -14.96 -4.14
N ARG A 145 12.45 -15.27 -4.31
CA ARG A 145 11.97 -16.20 -5.33
C ARG A 145 11.10 -15.45 -6.32
N GLY A 146 11.43 -15.49 -7.60
CA GLY A 146 10.72 -14.80 -8.67
C GLY A 146 11.57 -13.79 -9.43
N PRO A 147 11.07 -13.29 -10.58
CA PRO A 147 11.85 -12.50 -11.54
C PRO A 147 12.01 -11.03 -11.17
N VAL A 148 11.19 -10.49 -10.25
CA VAL A 148 11.21 -9.07 -9.92
C VAL A 148 12.52 -8.68 -9.25
N ASN A 149 13.17 -7.63 -9.77
CA ASN A 149 14.33 -6.99 -9.17
C ASN A 149 13.89 -6.08 -8.02
N LEU A 150 14.36 -6.35 -6.80
CA LEU A 150 13.92 -5.63 -5.62
C LEU A 150 14.37 -4.16 -5.59
N SER A 151 15.48 -3.79 -6.22
CA SER A 151 15.96 -2.40 -6.25
C SER A 151 15.09 -1.48 -7.11
N GLU A 152 14.29 -2.05 -8.02
CA GLU A 152 13.38 -1.31 -8.90
C GLU A 152 11.99 -1.08 -8.29
N LEU A 153 11.67 -1.76 -7.18
CA LEU A 153 10.35 -1.71 -6.55
C LEU A 153 10.01 -0.35 -5.92
N PRO A 154 10.88 0.22 -5.05
CA PRO A 154 10.45 1.31 -4.16
C PRO A 154 9.93 2.56 -4.88
N PRO A 155 10.43 2.96 -6.04
CA PRO A 155 9.91 4.12 -6.76
C PRO A 155 8.45 3.96 -7.22
N ARG A 156 8.01 2.73 -7.42
CA ARG A 156 6.68 2.38 -7.95
C ARG A 156 6.07 1.19 -7.21
N ALA A 157 6.11 1.21 -5.89
CA ALA A 157 5.45 0.20 -5.07
C ALA A 157 4.51 0.83 -4.04
N VAL A 158 3.38 0.16 -3.81
CA VAL A 158 2.39 0.49 -2.80
C VAL A 158 2.12 -0.73 -1.93
N THR A 159 2.08 -0.54 -0.62
CA THR A 159 1.66 -1.59 0.31
C THR A 159 0.15 -1.58 0.49
N VAL A 160 -0.50 -2.73 0.36
CA VAL A 160 -1.93 -2.90 0.65
C VAL A 160 -2.08 -3.95 1.73
N VAL A 161 -2.62 -3.57 2.89
CA VAL A 161 -2.76 -4.44 4.05
C VAL A 161 -4.10 -4.26 4.76
N GLY A 162 -4.45 -5.27 5.58
CA GLY A 162 -5.66 -5.18 6.40
C GLY A 162 -5.90 -6.40 7.25
N CYS A 163 -7.15 -6.57 7.70
CA CYS A 163 -7.53 -7.67 8.55
C CYS A 163 -7.56 -9.01 7.79
N ARG A 164 -7.30 -10.09 8.54
CA ARG A 164 -7.36 -11.47 8.02
C ARG A 164 -8.79 -11.94 7.79
N THR A 165 -9.72 -11.50 8.64
CA THR A 165 -11.16 -11.77 8.55
C THR A 165 -11.86 -10.56 7.93
N ALA A 166 -11.52 -10.28 6.66
CA ALA A 166 -12.08 -9.16 5.93
C ALA A 166 -13.54 -9.38 5.55
N THR A 167 -14.29 -8.29 5.46
CA THR A 167 -15.66 -8.31 4.91
C THR A 167 -15.63 -8.41 3.39
N SER A 168 -16.77 -8.71 2.76
CA SER A 168 -16.88 -8.69 1.29
C SER A 168 -16.55 -7.31 0.72
N TYR A 169 -16.90 -6.23 1.43
CA TYR A 169 -16.51 -4.86 1.09
C TYR A 169 -14.99 -4.68 1.05
N GLY A 170 -14.31 -5.09 2.13
CA GLY A 170 -12.85 -4.96 2.20
C GLY A 170 -12.13 -5.82 1.16
N LEU A 171 -12.58 -7.06 0.94
CA LEU A 171 -12.01 -7.94 -0.09
C LEU A 171 -12.14 -7.35 -1.49
N HIS A 172 -13.32 -6.82 -1.82
CA HIS A 172 -13.59 -6.19 -3.11
C HIS A 172 -12.70 -4.97 -3.32
N LEU A 173 -12.68 -4.03 -2.39
CA LEU A 173 -11.85 -2.82 -2.51
C LEU A 173 -10.35 -3.11 -2.55
N ALA A 174 -9.86 -4.07 -1.75
CA ALA A 174 -8.45 -4.45 -1.80
C ALA A 174 -8.07 -5.02 -3.18
N GLY A 175 -8.94 -5.83 -3.78
CA GLY A 175 -8.78 -6.36 -5.12
C GLY A 175 -8.81 -5.26 -6.19
N GLU A 176 -9.80 -4.37 -6.16
CA GLU A 176 -9.94 -3.27 -7.13
C GLU A 176 -8.77 -2.27 -7.05
N ILE A 177 -8.41 -1.82 -5.85
CA ILE A 177 -7.27 -0.92 -5.64
C ILE A 177 -5.99 -1.56 -6.17
N ALA A 178 -5.74 -2.81 -5.81
CA ALA A 178 -4.53 -3.51 -6.24
C ALA A 178 -4.51 -3.74 -7.76
N PHE A 179 -5.64 -4.08 -8.37
CA PHE A 179 -5.79 -4.20 -9.82
C PHE A 179 -5.46 -2.88 -10.53
N ALA A 180 -6.13 -1.79 -10.13
CA ALA A 180 -5.95 -0.48 -10.74
C ALA A 180 -4.52 0.08 -10.56
N MET A 181 -3.88 -0.16 -9.42
CA MET A 181 -2.49 0.21 -9.19
C MET A 181 -1.53 -0.60 -10.07
N ALA A 182 -1.74 -1.92 -10.14
CA ALA A 182 -0.92 -2.83 -10.92
C ALA A 182 -1.05 -2.59 -12.44
N GLU A 183 -2.26 -2.31 -12.95
CA GLU A 183 -2.52 -1.92 -14.34
C GLU A 183 -1.72 -0.67 -14.75
N GLN A 184 -1.46 0.22 -13.80
CA GLN A 184 -0.66 1.43 -14.02
C GLN A 184 0.85 1.22 -13.74
N GLY A 185 1.30 -0.01 -13.60
CA GLY A 185 2.70 -0.38 -13.41
C GLY A 185 3.23 -0.18 -11.98
N TRP A 186 2.34 -0.08 -10.98
CA TRP A 186 2.74 -0.08 -9.58
C TRP A 186 2.81 -1.50 -9.03
N ALA A 187 3.90 -1.83 -8.36
CA ALA A 187 4.01 -3.09 -7.65
C ALA A 187 3.18 -3.07 -6.36
N VAL A 188 2.41 -4.13 -6.13
CA VAL A 188 1.63 -4.30 -4.89
C VAL A 188 2.42 -5.15 -3.90
N VAL A 189 2.77 -4.57 -2.75
CA VAL A 189 3.51 -5.27 -1.68
C VAL A 189 2.55 -5.64 -0.57
N SER A 190 2.57 -6.90 -0.12
CA SER A 190 1.76 -7.35 1.01
C SER A 190 2.36 -8.56 1.71
N GLY A 191 1.66 -9.11 2.69
CA GLY A 191 2.15 -10.19 3.55
C GLY A 191 1.58 -11.56 3.26
N ALA A 192 0.84 -11.75 2.21
CA ALA A 192 0.19 -13.01 1.82
C ALA A 192 -0.69 -13.65 2.92
N ALA A 193 -1.18 -12.87 3.89
CA ALA A 193 -2.11 -13.35 4.89
C ALA A 193 -3.50 -13.58 4.28
N PHE A 194 -4.39 -14.27 5.01
CA PHE A 194 -5.81 -14.32 4.64
C PHE A 194 -6.42 -12.90 4.58
N GLY A 195 -7.54 -12.74 3.89
CA GLY A 195 -8.29 -11.50 3.81
C GLY A 195 -7.66 -10.49 2.86
N ILE A 196 -7.41 -9.27 3.34
CA ILE A 196 -6.98 -8.12 2.53
C ILE A 196 -5.70 -8.40 1.74
N ASP A 197 -4.68 -8.98 2.37
CA ASP A 197 -3.41 -9.25 1.73
C ASP A 197 -3.57 -10.16 0.49
N ALA A 198 -4.30 -11.27 0.66
CA ALA A 198 -4.57 -12.19 -0.44
C ALA A 198 -5.44 -11.58 -1.56
N ALA A 199 -6.43 -10.76 -1.20
CA ALA A 199 -7.25 -10.04 -2.19
C ALA A 199 -6.41 -9.06 -3.00
N ALA A 200 -5.49 -8.33 -2.35
CA ALA A 200 -4.57 -7.41 -3.01
C ALA A 200 -3.63 -8.14 -3.99
N HIS A 201 -3.03 -9.25 -3.57
CA HIS A 201 -2.18 -10.04 -4.47
C HIS A 201 -2.96 -10.54 -5.69
N ARG A 202 -4.19 -11.09 -5.48
CA ARG A 202 -5.03 -11.55 -6.58
C ARG A 202 -5.44 -10.42 -7.53
N GLY A 203 -5.73 -9.23 -7.00
CA GLY A 203 -6.03 -8.05 -7.81
C GLY A 203 -4.85 -7.67 -8.72
N ALA A 204 -3.63 -7.60 -8.16
CA ALA A 204 -2.44 -7.29 -8.93
C ALA A 204 -2.13 -8.36 -10.00
N LEU A 205 -2.27 -9.64 -9.66
CA LEU A 205 -2.09 -10.75 -10.62
C LEU A 205 -3.13 -10.72 -11.74
N ALA A 206 -4.39 -10.38 -11.43
CA ALA A 206 -5.45 -10.24 -12.43
C ALA A 206 -5.18 -9.12 -13.44
N ALA A 207 -4.46 -8.05 -13.03
CA ALA A 207 -3.97 -7.00 -13.92
C ALA A 207 -2.67 -7.38 -14.65
N ALA A 208 -2.16 -8.62 -14.48
CA ALA A 208 -0.84 -9.05 -14.94
C ALA A 208 0.31 -8.13 -14.48
N GLY A 209 0.12 -7.40 -13.37
CA GLY A 209 1.10 -6.49 -12.82
C GLY A 209 1.97 -7.11 -11.72
N PRO A 210 3.08 -6.47 -11.34
CA PRO A 210 3.99 -7.02 -10.36
C PRO A 210 3.40 -7.01 -8.95
N THR A 211 3.60 -8.11 -8.21
CA THR A 211 3.25 -8.16 -6.79
C THR A 211 4.33 -8.87 -5.99
N VAL A 212 4.53 -8.41 -4.74
CA VAL A 212 5.60 -8.90 -3.86
C VAL A 212 5.01 -9.37 -2.54
N ALA A 213 5.14 -10.66 -2.27
CA ALA A 213 4.74 -11.27 -1.02
C ALA A 213 5.96 -11.37 -0.08
N VAL A 214 5.91 -10.69 1.06
CA VAL A 214 6.95 -10.84 2.09
C VAL A 214 6.48 -11.87 3.11
N LEU A 215 7.29 -12.89 3.40
CA LEU A 215 6.93 -14.00 4.29
C LEU A 215 7.54 -13.84 5.70
N ALA A 216 6.93 -14.52 6.68
CA ALA A 216 7.41 -14.58 8.06
C ALA A 216 8.16 -15.89 8.38
N GLY A 217 8.20 -16.82 7.45
CA GLY A 217 8.96 -18.08 7.46
C GLY A 217 9.91 -18.14 6.29
N GLY A 218 10.63 -19.22 6.12
CA GLY A 218 11.51 -19.45 4.98
C GLY A 218 10.77 -19.28 3.64
N VAL A 219 11.48 -18.84 2.62
CA VAL A 219 10.92 -18.58 1.28
C VAL A 219 10.34 -19.85 0.63
N ASP A 220 10.77 -21.00 1.08
CA ASP A 220 10.37 -22.36 0.70
C ASP A 220 9.27 -22.94 1.58
N VAL A 221 8.83 -22.21 2.63
CA VAL A 221 7.81 -22.63 3.58
C VAL A 221 6.55 -21.78 3.36
N PRO A 222 5.61 -22.21 2.49
CA PRO A 222 4.41 -21.44 2.20
C PRO A 222 3.50 -21.36 3.42
N TYR A 223 3.10 -20.15 3.78
CA TYR A 223 2.17 -19.90 4.87
C TYR A 223 1.26 -18.70 4.57
N PRO A 224 -0.07 -18.82 4.70
CA PRO A 224 -0.83 -20.05 5.04
C PRO A 224 -0.71 -21.12 3.96
N THR A 225 -0.83 -22.40 4.34
CA THR A 225 -0.79 -23.52 3.38
C THR A 225 -1.88 -23.44 2.32
N ALA A 226 -3.02 -22.84 2.63
CA ALA A 226 -4.09 -22.57 1.67
C ALA A 226 -3.71 -21.56 0.57
N HIS A 227 -2.58 -20.86 0.70
CA HIS A 227 -2.08 -19.90 -0.28
C HIS A 227 -0.87 -20.42 -1.09
N VAL A 228 -0.61 -21.73 -1.09
CA VAL A 228 0.48 -22.33 -1.88
C VAL A 228 0.38 -21.91 -3.34
N GLU A 229 -0.76 -22.11 -3.99
CA GLU A 229 -0.97 -21.76 -5.39
C GLU A 229 -0.81 -20.25 -5.65
N LEU A 230 -1.32 -19.41 -4.75
CA LEU A 230 -1.16 -17.96 -4.84
C LEU A 230 0.33 -17.56 -4.75
N LEU A 231 1.09 -18.16 -3.83
CA LEU A 231 2.52 -17.87 -3.68
C LEU A 231 3.34 -18.37 -4.87
N GLU A 232 2.97 -19.53 -5.45
CA GLU A 232 3.58 -20.02 -6.69
C GLU A 232 3.33 -19.06 -7.87
N GLU A 233 2.13 -18.56 -8.00
CA GLU A 233 1.80 -17.59 -9.04
C GLU A 233 2.53 -16.25 -8.84
N ILE A 234 2.59 -15.76 -7.61
CA ILE A 234 3.40 -14.58 -7.26
C ILE A 234 4.87 -14.79 -7.61
N ALA A 235 5.43 -15.97 -7.28
CA ALA A 235 6.82 -16.30 -7.60
C ALA A 235 7.09 -16.39 -9.10
N ARG A 236 6.07 -16.67 -9.92
CA ARG A 236 6.23 -16.78 -11.38
C ARG A 236 6.33 -15.43 -12.08
N THR A 237 5.63 -14.41 -11.59
CA THR A 237 5.50 -13.08 -12.24
C THR A 237 5.97 -11.91 -11.40
N GLY A 238 6.02 -12.08 -10.08
CA GLY A 238 6.40 -11.10 -9.09
C GLY A 238 7.62 -11.52 -8.27
N ALA A 239 7.51 -11.43 -6.93
CA ALA A 239 8.52 -11.95 -6.03
C ALA A 239 7.91 -12.44 -4.70
N VAL A 240 8.43 -13.54 -4.19
CA VAL A 240 8.25 -13.99 -2.81
C VAL A 240 9.55 -13.71 -2.06
N VAL A 241 9.48 -12.96 -0.98
CA VAL A 241 10.64 -12.44 -0.25
C VAL A 241 10.60 -12.88 1.20
N SER A 242 11.71 -13.29 1.74
CA SER A 242 11.86 -13.60 3.17
C SER A 242 13.24 -13.21 3.69
N GLU A 243 13.28 -12.71 4.94
CA GLU A 243 14.50 -12.53 5.73
C GLU A 243 14.90 -13.82 6.48
N VAL A 244 14.00 -14.79 6.54
CA VAL A 244 14.16 -16.00 7.33
C VAL A 244 14.83 -17.09 6.48
N SER A 245 15.82 -17.75 7.04
CA SER A 245 16.54 -18.85 6.36
C SER A 245 15.61 -19.96 5.89
N PRO A 246 15.89 -20.59 4.73
CA PRO A 246 15.10 -21.68 4.17
C PRO A 246 14.80 -22.81 5.18
N GLY A 247 13.67 -23.48 5.00
CA GLY A 247 13.22 -24.57 5.88
C GLY A 247 12.71 -24.11 7.25
N THR A 248 12.68 -22.81 7.53
CA THR A 248 12.31 -22.31 8.87
C THR A 248 10.82 -21.97 8.92
N PRO A 249 10.02 -22.59 9.81
CA PRO A 249 8.60 -22.29 9.93
C PRO A 249 8.35 -20.89 10.51
N PRO A 250 7.22 -20.26 10.13
CA PRO A 250 6.82 -18.99 10.73
C PRO A 250 6.33 -19.18 12.16
N TYR A 251 6.51 -18.16 13.01
CA TYR A 251 5.86 -18.08 14.32
C TYR A 251 5.44 -16.65 14.65
N ARG A 252 4.60 -16.49 15.66
CA ARG A 252 3.84 -15.26 15.93
C ARG A 252 4.66 -13.96 15.87
N ARG A 253 5.83 -13.91 16.52
CA ARG A 253 6.66 -12.68 16.56
C ARG A 253 7.20 -12.32 15.19
N ARG A 254 7.52 -13.29 14.33
CA ARG A 254 8.06 -13.05 12.98
C ARG A 254 7.09 -12.33 12.05
N PHE A 255 5.77 -12.53 12.22
CA PHE A 255 4.79 -11.76 11.45
C PHE A 255 4.88 -10.27 11.73
N LEU A 256 5.11 -9.87 12.99
CA LEU A 256 5.26 -8.47 13.36
C LEU A 256 6.61 -7.91 12.92
N THR A 257 7.69 -8.69 13.09
CA THR A 257 9.04 -8.28 12.67
C THR A 257 9.13 -8.09 11.16
N ARG A 258 8.52 -8.99 10.37
CA ARG A 258 8.46 -8.96 8.92
C ARG A 258 7.78 -7.68 8.38
N ASN A 259 6.76 -7.18 9.08
CA ASN A 259 5.96 -6.05 8.62
C ASN A 259 6.77 -4.77 8.36
N ARG A 260 7.96 -4.62 9.01
CA ARG A 260 8.87 -3.51 8.73
C ARG A 260 9.40 -3.54 7.29
N ILE A 261 9.64 -4.73 6.76
CA ILE A 261 10.11 -4.93 5.38
C ILE A 261 9.00 -4.55 4.40
N ILE A 262 7.75 -5.00 4.65
CA ILE A 262 6.59 -4.60 3.83
C ILE A 262 6.48 -3.08 3.74
N ALA A 263 6.54 -2.39 4.90
CA ALA A 263 6.46 -0.94 4.95
C ALA A 263 7.65 -0.25 4.24
N ALA A 264 8.85 -0.85 4.30
CA ALA A 264 10.05 -0.26 3.73
C ALA A 264 10.17 -0.47 2.20
N LEU A 265 9.54 -1.49 1.62
CA LEU A 265 9.59 -1.77 0.18
C LEU A 265 8.61 -0.94 -0.66
N SER A 266 7.86 -0.01 -0.07
CA SER A 266 6.84 0.76 -0.79
C SER A 266 6.88 2.25 -0.48
N ARG A 267 6.29 3.07 -1.32
CA ARG A 267 6.20 4.52 -1.11
C ARG A 267 5.18 4.92 -0.04
N GLY A 268 4.18 4.08 0.19
CA GLY A 268 3.14 4.31 1.18
C GLY A 268 2.32 3.06 1.45
N THR A 269 1.51 3.09 2.48
CA THR A 269 0.66 1.96 2.89
C THR A 269 -0.81 2.32 2.87
N VAL A 270 -1.60 1.50 2.17
CA VAL A 270 -3.05 1.52 2.17
C VAL A 270 -3.57 0.52 3.20
N LEU A 271 -4.32 1.00 4.18
CA LEU A 271 -5.05 0.19 5.14
C LEU A 271 -6.51 0.11 4.73
N VAL A 272 -6.95 -1.06 4.27
CA VAL A 272 -8.32 -1.25 3.75
C VAL A 272 -9.33 -1.52 4.87
N GLU A 273 -9.05 -2.49 5.72
CA GLU A 273 -9.84 -2.79 6.90
C GLU A 273 -8.95 -3.17 8.08
N ALA A 274 -9.28 -2.71 9.26
CA ALA A 274 -8.60 -3.11 10.50
C ALA A 274 -9.54 -3.00 11.70
N GLY A 275 -9.65 -4.04 12.48
CA GLY A 275 -10.18 -3.96 13.84
C GLY A 275 -9.17 -3.30 14.79
N HIS A 276 -9.57 -2.98 16.01
CA HIS A 276 -8.73 -2.28 16.99
C HIS A 276 -7.38 -2.96 17.30
N ARG A 277 -7.28 -4.27 17.19
CA ARG A 277 -6.09 -5.08 17.49
C ARG A 277 -5.51 -5.78 16.25
N SER A 278 -5.80 -5.26 15.06
CA SER A 278 -5.32 -5.85 13.80
C SER A 278 -3.80 -5.79 13.69
N GLY A 279 -3.18 -6.89 13.24
CA GLY A 279 -1.73 -6.94 12.95
C GLY A 279 -1.30 -5.96 11.85
N ALA A 280 -2.20 -5.56 10.95
CA ALA A 280 -1.93 -4.57 9.92
C ALA A 280 -1.58 -3.19 10.49
N LEU A 281 -2.08 -2.85 11.68
CA LEU A 281 -1.73 -1.60 12.38
C LEU A 281 -0.23 -1.52 12.72
N ASN A 282 0.45 -2.67 12.85
CA ASN A 282 1.90 -2.70 13.02
C ASN A 282 2.64 -2.28 11.74
N THR A 283 2.19 -2.71 10.56
CA THR A 283 2.71 -2.23 9.27
C THR A 283 2.52 -0.73 9.13
N VAL A 284 1.33 -0.23 9.44
CA VAL A 284 1.02 1.21 9.46
C VAL A 284 1.96 1.98 10.40
N ALA A 285 2.23 1.44 11.59
CA ALA A 285 3.15 2.08 12.54
C ALA A 285 4.58 2.17 11.97
N HIS A 286 5.07 1.15 11.25
CA HIS A 286 6.36 1.21 10.56
C HIS A 286 6.35 2.23 9.42
N THR A 287 5.29 2.29 8.61
CA THR A 287 5.13 3.28 7.52
C THR A 287 5.22 4.71 8.05
N ARG A 288 4.51 5.01 9.14
CA ARG A 288 4.54 6.33 9.79
C ARG A 288 5.93 6.69 10.30
N ARG A 289 6.63 5.74 10.94
CA ARG A 289 8.01 5.95 11.42
C ARG A 289 8.99 6.19 10.29
N LEU A 290 8.74 5.61 9.11
CA LEU A 290 9.51 5.85 7.89
C LEU A 290 9.19 7.21 7.25
N GLY A 291 8.24 7.98 7.79
CA GLY A 291 7.80 9.26 7.21
C GLY A 291 7.07 9.10 5.88
N ARG A 292 6.46 7.93 5.65
CA ARG A 292 5.73 7.63 4.41
C ARG A 292 4.23 7.82 4.60
N PRO A 293 3.47 8.15 3.53
CA PRO A 293 2.02 8.29 3.59
C PRO A 293 1.33 7.03 4.09
N VAL A 294 0.38 7.21 5.00
CA VAL A 294 -0.57 6.21 5.42
C VAL A 294 -1.95 6.59 4.88
N MET A 295 -2.43 5.78 3.96
CA MET A 295 -3.71 5.96 3.29
C MET A 295 -4.72 4.99 3.89
N VAL A 296 -5.89 5.49 4.24
CA VAL A 296 -6.89 4.72 4.99
C VAL A 296 -8.20 4.71 4.23
N VAL A 297 -8.70 3.52 3.92
CA VAL A 297 -10.00 3.36 3.31
C VAL A 297 -11.09 3.52 4.38
N PRO A 298 -12.10 4.39 4.16
CA PRO A 298 -13.24 4.52 5.06
C PRO A 298 -14.14 3.28 4.96
N GLY A 299 -14.81 2.95 6.05
CA GLY A 299 -15.75 1.84 6.06
C GLY A 299 -16.98 2.16 6.91
N PRO A 300 -17.98 1.27 6.94
CA PRO A 300 -19.18 1.48 7.73
C PRO A 300 -18.86 1.70 9.22
N VAL A 301 -19.44 2.74 9.83
CA VAL A 301 -19.23 3.07 11.25
C VAL A 301 -19.72 1.97 12.20
N THR A 302 -20.60 1.12 11.73
CA THR A 302 -21.15 -0.04 12.48
C THR A 302 -20.25 -1.27 12.36
N SER A 303 -19.24 -1.27 11.47
CA SER A 303 -18.36 -2.41 11.27
C SER A 303 -17.20 -2.40 12.25
N ALA A 304 -17.05 -3.47 13.03
CA ALA A 304 -15.87 -3.68 13.87
C ALA A 304 -14.57 -3.75 13.06
N MET A 305 -14.64 -4.16 11.79
CA MET A 305 -13.49 -4.24 10.88
C MET A 305 -13.03 -2.88 10.38
N SER A 306 -13.83 -1.82 10.52
CA SER A 306 -13.46 -0.44 10.18
C SER A 306 -12.97 0.38 11.39
N ALA A 307 -13.12 -0.16 12.61
CA ALA A 307 -12.85 0.59 13.85
C ALA A 307 -11.39 1.07 13.98
N GLY A 308 -10.42 0.28 13.50
CA GLY A 308 -9.00 0.65 13.46
C GLY A 308 -8.71 1.74 12.44
N CYS A 309 -9.37 1.69 11.27
CA CYS A 309 -9.30 2.72 10.24
C CYS A 309 -9.84 4.05 10.76
N HIS A 310 -11.03 4.04 11.38
CA HIS A 310 -11.63 5.24 11.96
C HIS A 310 -10.76 5.86 13.06
N ARG A 311 -10.15 5.01 13.91
CA ARG A 311 -9.23 5.48 14.95
C ARG A 311 -8.02 6.18 14.35
N LEU A 312 -7.40 5.62 13.33
CA LEU A 312 -6.25 6.23 12.67
C LEU A 312 -6.60 7.59 12.05
N LEU A 313 -7.70 7.67 11.30
CA LEU A 313 -8.19 8.91 10.69
C LEU A 313 -8.51 10.00 11.72
N ARG A 314 -8.97 9.62 12.92
CA ARG A 314 -9.29 10.55 14.01
C ARG A 314 -8.07 10.97 14.80
N ASP A 315 -7.25 9.98 15.23
CA ASP A 315 -6.19 10.20 16.21
C ASP A 315 -4.87 10.67 15.55
N PHE A 316 -4.71 10.45 14.23
CA PHE A 316 -3.48 10.77 13.48
C PHE A 316 -3.77 11.54 12.19
N ARG A 317 -4.65 12.54 12.24
CA ARG A 317 -5.14 13.33 11.09
C ARG A 317 -4.03 13.90 10.20
N GLU A 318 -2.93 14.37 10.81
CA GLU A 318 -1.81 14.96 10.06
C GLU A 318 -0.90 13.93 9.38
N GLN A 319 -1.06 12.64 9.70
CA GLN A 319 -0.19 11.56 9.22
C GLN A 319 -0.97 10.48 8.47
N THR A 320 -2.28 10.69 8.28
CA THR A 320 -3.15 9.74 7.59
C THR A 320 -4.05 10.47 6.61
N VAL A 321 -4.20 9.90 5.43
CA VAL A 321 -5.04 10.42 4.37
C VAL A 321 -6.19 9.45 4.13
N LEU A 322 -7.41 9.96 3.98
CA LEU A 322 -8.54 9.17 3.56
C LEU A 322 -8.45 8.99 2.05
N VAL A 323 -8.56 7.73 1.60
CA VAL A 323 -8.55 7.37 0.18
C VAL A 323 -9.77 6.53 -0.16
N THR A 324 -10.33 6.74 -1.34
CA THR A 324 -11.52 6.02 -1.82
C THR A 324 -11.22 5.11 -3.01
N GLY A 325 -10.04 5.25 -3.63
CA GLY A 325 -9.63 4.48 -4.79
C GLY A 325 -8.17 4.69 -5.17
N ALA A 326 -7.77 4.12 -6.30
CA ALA A 326 -6.39 4.16 -6.78
C ALA A 326 -5.92 5.57 -7.17
N GLU A 327 -6.82 6.46 -7.60
CA GLU A 327 -6.48 7.83 -7.95
C GLU A 327 -5.98 8.62 -6.74
N ASP A 328 -6.74 8.58 -5.63
CA ASP A 328 -6.35 9.24 -4.38
C ASP A 328 -5.00 8.70 -3.88
N ILE A 329 -4.81 7.39 -3.98
CA ILE A 329 -3.56 6.72 -3.60
C ILE A 329 -2.40 7.26 -4.43
N ARG A 330 -2.56 7.39 -5.74
CA ARG A 330 -1.52 7.91 -6.63
C ARG A 330 -1.17 9.35 -6.34
N GLU A 331 -2.15 10.20 -6.06
CA GLU A 331 -1.92 11.59 -5.69
C GLU A 331 -1.00 11.69 -4.48
N GLU A 332 -1.14 10.79 -3.50
CA GLU A 332 -0.33 10.79 -2.29
C GLU A 332 1.09 10.23 -2.46
N ILE A 333 1.27 9.22 -3.31
CA ILE A 333 2.57 8.52 -3.42
C ILE A 333 3.37 8.85 -4.67
N ALA A 334 2.77 9.51 -5.67
CA ALA A 334 3.46 9.90 -6.88
C ALA A 334 4.48 11.03 -6.59
N SER A 335 5.62 11.01 -7.26
CA SER A 335 6.60 12.09 -7.16
C SER A 335 6.05 13.37 -7.78
N ILE A 336 6.34 14.51 -7.19
CA ILE A 336 6.01 15.83 -7.76
C ILE A 336 6.56 15.89 -9.19
N GLY A 337 5.68 16.12 -10.16
CA GLY A 337 6.02 16.13 -11.60
C GLY A 337 5.79 14.82 -12.35
N SER A 338 5.49 13.70 -11.65
CA SER A 338 5.08 12.43 -12.29
C SER A 338 3.56 12.31 -12.48
N LEU A 339 2.81 13.29 -12.01
CA LEU A 339 1.36 13.44 -12.29
C LEU A 339 1.18 13.94 -13.72
N VAL A 340 1.66 13.16 -14.70
CA VAL A 340 1.33 13.37 -16.09
C VAL A 340 -0.11 12.96 -16.28
N GLN A 341 -0.92 13.94 -16.61
CA GLN A 341 -2.30 13.85 -17.11
C GLN A 341 -3.13 12.75 -16.42
N ARG A 342 -4.08 13.19 -15.62
CA ARG A 342 -5.27 12.36 -15.38
C ARG A 342 -5.63 11.74 -16.71
N PRO A 343 -5.59 10.40 -16.88
CA PRO A 343 -6.44 9.81 -17.89
C PRO A 343 -7.81 10.34 -17.53
N ALA A 344 -8.52 10.94 -18.44
CA ALA A 344 -9.87 11.39 -18.21
C ALA A 344 -10.58 10.21 -17.54
N SER A 345 -10.91 10.40 -16.27
CA SER A 345 -11.53 9.39 -15.40
C SER A 345 -12.62 8.75 -16.21
N GLY A 346 -12.61 7.43 -16.26
CA GLY A 346 -13.28 6.57 -17.19
C GLY A 346 -14.57 7.15 -17.69
N ASN A 347 -14.69 7.26 -19.00
CA ASN A 347 -15.88 7.71 -19.67
C ASN A 347 -17.08 6.89 -19.20
N GLY A 348 -17.75 7.36 -18.16
CA GLY A 348 -19.10 6.94 -17.94
C GLY A 348 -19.87 7.32 -19.20
N PRO A 349 -20.89 6.57 -19.61
CA PRO A 349 -21.65 6.83 -20.84
C PRO A 349 -22.21 8.27 -20.92
N ARG A 350 -22.18 9.00 -19.81
CA ARG A 350 -22.62 10.40 -19.70
C ARG A 350 -21.47 11.42 -19.53
N ASP A 351 -20.23 10.94 -19.43
CA ASP A 351 -19.06 11.82 -19.29
C ASP A 351 -18.71 12.41 -20.67
N GLY A 352 -18.47 13.72 -20.72
CA GLY A 352 -18.28 14.43 -21.99
C GLY A 352 -19.54 15.05 -22.60
N LEU A 353 -20.74 14.75 -22.07
CA LEU A 353 -21.97 15.37 -22.49
C LEU A 353 -22.06 16.83 -21.98
N SER A 354 -22.61 17.72 -22.81
CA SER A 354 -22.86 19.12 -22.38
C SER A 354 -23.85 19.16 -21.20
N GLU A 355 -23.78 20.22 -20.41
CA GLU A 355 -24.68 20.43 -19.26
C GLU A 355 -26.16 20.33 -19.65
N ALA A 356 -26.55 20.97 -20.78
CA ALA A 356 -27.90 20.92 -21.29
C ALA A 356 -28.36 19.48 -21.67
N VAL A 357 -27.46 18.65 -22.16
CA VAL A 357 -27.77 17.24 -22.50
C VAL A 357 -27.87 16.40 -21.21
N ARG A 358 -27.06 16.67 -20.20
CA ARG A 358 -27.19 16.00 -18.89
C ARG A 358 -28.50 16.35 -18.20
N GLU A 359 -28.88 17.64 -18.18
CA GLU A 359 -30.17 18.08 -17.66
C GLU A 359 -31.36 17.43 -18.40
N LEU A 360 -31.24 17.26 -19.72
CA LEU A 360 -32.26 16.56 -20.50
C LEU A 360 -32.39 15.09 -20.07
N LEU A 361 -31.29 14.38 -19.92
CA LEU A 361 -31.29 12.98 -19.47
C LEU A 361 -31.82 12.84 -18.04
N ASP A 362 -31.49 13.77 -17.16
CA ASP A 362 -31.94 13.78 -15.75
C ASP A 362 -33.42 14.12 -15.62
N ALA A 363 -33.98 14.89 -16.58
CA ALA A 363 -35.43 15.16 -16.67
C ALA A 363 -36.25 13.96 -17.16
N MET A 364 -35.59 12.91 -17.69
CA MET A 364 -36.25 11.70 -18.19
C MET A 364 -36.58 10.74 -17.04
N PRO A 365 -37.75 10.08 -17.05
CA PRO A 365 -38.06 9.03 -16.10
C PRO A 365 -37.13 7.81 -16.28
N ALA A 366 -36.72 7.18 -15.17
CA ALA A 366 -35.78 6.06 -15.22
C ALA A 366 -36.25 4.85 -16.04
N ARG A 367 -37.56 4.59 -16.14
CA ARG A 367 -38.11 3.38 -16.80
C ARG A 367 -39.28 3.64 -17.72
N ALA A 368 -39.91 4.81 -17.71
CA ALA A 368 -41.08 5.13 -18.50
C ALA A 368 -40.71 5.95 -19.74
N ALA A 369 -41.45 5.78 -20.81
CA ALA A 369 -41.36 6.65 -22.00
C ALA A 369 -41.88 8.05 -21.66
N VAL A 370 -41.26 9.06 -22.24
CA VAL A 370 -41.66 10.45 -22.08
C VAL A 370 -41.65 11.19 -23.40
N GLY A 371 -42.73 11.94 -23.69
CA GLY A 371 -42.87 12.70 -24.92
C GLY A 371 -42.01 13.99 -24.90
N VAL A 372 -41.62 14.44 -26.10
CA VAL A 372 -40.77 15.64 -26.31
C VAL A 372 -41.41 16.88 -25.68
N SER A 373 -42.72 17.07 -25.77
CA SER A 373 -43.40 18.23 -25.15
C SER A 373 -43.33 18.24 -23.63
N VAL A 374 -43.24 17.07 -22.97
CA VAL A 374 -43.09 16.95 -21.52
C VAL A 374 -41.67 17.29 -21.13
N LEU A 375 -40.69 16.79 -21.89
CA LEU A 375 -39.27 17.11 -21.68
C LEU A 375 -39.02 18.62 -21.87
N ALA A 376 -39.55 19.21 -22.92
CA ALA A 376 -39.44 20.64 -23.17
C ALA A 376 -39.95 21.49 -21.98
N ARG A 377 -41.08 21.09 -21.37
CA ARG A 377 -41.61 21.79 -20.17
C ARG A 377 -40.73 21.57 -18.94
N ARG A 378 -40.13 20.39 -18.78
CA ARG A 378 -39.26 20.10 -17.61
C ARG A 378 -37.93 20.80 -17.65
N THR A 379 -37.33 20.91 -18.83
CA THR A 379 -36.01 21.53 -19.03
C THR A 379 -36.06 23.01 -19.40
N GLY A 380 -37.24 23.54 -19.68
CA GLY A 380 -37.38 24.92 -20.17
C GLY A 380 -36.90 25.13 -21.62
N LEU A 381 -36.54 24.06 -22.31
CA LEU A 381 -36.07 24.10 -23.70
C LEU A 381 -37.23 24.12 -24.70
N ARG A 382 -36.98 24.61 -25.91
CA ARG A 382 -37.96 24.51 -27.02
C ARG A 382 -38.03 23.07 -27.51
N PRO A 383 -39.19 22.57 -27.95
CA PRO A 383 -39.37 21.20 -28.44
C PRO A 383 -38.40 20.79 -29.54
N GLU A 384 -38.06 21.71 -30.45
CA GLU A 384 -37.11 21.50 -31.53
C GLU A 384 -35.67 21.26 -31.00
N ALA A 385 -35.28 21.99 -29.96
CA ALA A 385 -33.99 21.82 -29.32
C ALA A 385 -33.92 20.47 -28.59
N VAL A 386 -34.95 20.06 -27.88
CA VAL A 386 -35.03 18.75 -27.24
C VAL A 386 -34.92 17.64 -28.29
N LEU A 387 -35.62 17.75 -29.44
CA LEU A 387 -35.57 16.77 -30.52
C LEU A 387 -34.16 16.68 -31.13
N ALA A 388 -33.50 17.82 -31.35
CA ALA A 388 -32.14 17.88 -31.86
C ALA A 388 -31.11 17.20 -30.94
N MET A 389 -31.33 17.24 -29.59
CA MET A 389 -30.48 16.55 -28.62
C MET A 389 -30.78 15.05 -28.53
N LEU A 390 -32.04 14.64 -28.65
CA LEU A 390 -32.45 13.22 -28.55
C LEU A 390 -31.95 12.36 -29.73
N GLY A 391 -31.78 12.94 -30.91
CA GLY A 391 -31.27 12.23 -32.09
C GLY A 391 -29.86 11.64 -31.89
N PRO A 392 -28.85 12.44 -31.61
CA PRO A 392 -27.50 11.95 -31.27
C PRO A 392 -27.50 10.95 -30.11
N LEU A 393 -28.23 11.22 -29.03
CA LEU A 393 -28.34 10.35 -27.88
C LEU A 393 -28.94 8.96 -28.20
N ALA A 394 -29.83 8.90 -29.18
CA ALA A 394 -30.36 7.63 -29.65
C ALA A 394 -29.33 6.85 -30.48
N VAL A 395 -28.51 7.54 -31.27
CA VAL A 395 -27.39 6.92 -32.01
C VAL A 395 -26.31 6.39 -31.06
N GLU A 396 -26.02 7.12 -29.98
CA GLU A 396 -25.08 6.72 -28.92
C GLU A 396 -25.66 5.64 -27.98
N GLY A 397 -26.93 5.28 -28.16
CA GLY A 397 -27.57 4.24 -27.37
C GLY A 397 -27.93 4.65 -25.94
N LEU A 398 -27.92 5.94 -25.61
CA LEU A 398 -28.30 6.46 -24.28
C LEU A 398 -29.83 6.56 -24.12
N VAL A 399 -30.55 6.80 -25.20
CA VAL A 399 -32.01 6.81 -25.23
C VAL A 399 -32.52 5.95 -26.38
N GLU A 400 -33.73 5.45 -26.27
CA GLU A 400 -34.43 4.74 -27.35
C GLU A 400 -35.79 5.38 -27.64
N ASN A 401 -36.20 5.37 -28.91
CA ASN A 401 -37.51 5.84 -29.33
C ASN A 401 -38.49 4.66 -29.25
N VAL A 402 -39.55 4.81 -28.48
CA VAL A 402 -40.56 3.78 -28.23
C VAL A 402 -41.96 4.37 -28.39
N ALA A 403 -42.97 3.49 -28.46
CA ALA A 403 -44.36 3.95 -28.46
C ALA A 403 -44.63 4.84 -27.22
N GLY A 404 -44.98 6.10 -27.44
CA GLY A 404 -45.22 7.10 -26.39
C GLY A 404 -44.06 8.08 -26.14
N GLY A 405 -42.95 8.00 -26.89
CA GLY A 405 -41.84 8.96 -26.81
C GLY A 405 -40.45 8.32 -26.67
N TYR A 406 -39.59 8.92 -25.85
CA TYR A 406 -38.23 8.47 -25.64
C TYR A 406 -38.08 7.88 -24.23
N ARG A 407 -37.22 6.85 -24.10
CA ARG A 407 -36.91 6.17 -22.84
C ARG A 407 -35.40 6.03 -22.69
N LEU A 408 -34.90 6.12 -21.43
CA LEU A 408 -33.49 5.82 -21.13
C LEU A 408 -33.22 4.34 -21.32
N THR A 409 -32.14 3.98 -22.00
CA THR A 409 -31.56 2.63 -22.03
C THR A 409 -30.83 2.31 -20.72
N ASP A 410 -30.32 1.09 -20.55
CA ASP A 410 -29.47 0.75 -19.41
C ASP A 410 -28.20 1.61 -19.37
N LEU A 411 -27.63 1.89 -20.53
CA LEU A 411 -26.49 2.79 -20.70
C LEU A 411 -26.83 4.24 -20.29
N GLY A 412 -28.00 4.73 -20.71
CA GLY A 412 -28.47 6.07 -20.36
C GLY A 412 -28.91 6.22 -18.92
N ARG A 413 -29.12 5.14 -18.15
CA ARG A 413 -29.42 5.15 -16.70
C ARG A 413 -28.18 5.14 -15.83
N ALA A 414 -26.98 4.84 -16.37
CA ALA A 414 -25.75 4.84 -15.60
C ALA A 414 -25.52 6.24 -15.00
N PRO A 415 -25.21 6.36 -13.71
CA PRO A 415 -24.96 7.65 -13.08
C PRO A 415 -23.74 8.33 -13.70
N SER A 416 -23.78 9.64 -13.87
CA SER A 416 -22.62 10.45 -14.13
C SER A 416 -21.72 10.41 -12.88
N ASN A 417 -20.41 10.26 -13.08
CA ASN A 417 -19.45 10.30 -11.96
C ASN A 417 -19.48 11.69 -11.31
N PRO A 418 -19.70 11.83 -9.98
CA PRO A 418 -19.86 13.13 -9.31
C PRO A 418 -18.59 13.98 -9.23
N SER A 419 -17.50 13.62 -9.90
CA SER A 419 -16.17 14.23 -9.74
C SER A 419 -15.84 15.40 -10.67
N HIS A 420 -16.80 16.03 -11.36
CA HIS A 420 -16.51 17.23 -12.15
C HIS A 420 -17.21 18.49 -11.58
N PRO A 421 -16.44 19.49 -11.07
CA PRO A 421 -16.97 20.82 -10.85
C PRO A 421 -17.20 21.49 -12.21
N ALA A 422 -18.41 22.03 -12.42
CA ALA A 422 -18.80 22.78 -13.59
C ALA A 422 -17.77 23.88 -13.90
N THR A 423 -17.11 23.79 -15.06
CA THR A 423 -16.33 24.91 -15.60
C THR A 423 -17.28 26.02 -16.01
N SER A 424 -17.44 27.03 -15.16
CA SER A 424 -18.14 28.25 -15.50
C SER A 424 -17.43 28.97 -16.66
N GLY A 425 -18.01 28.92 -17.85
CA GLY A 425 -17.55 29.63 -19.03
C GLY A 425 -17.64 31.13 -18.80
N ARG A 426 -16.49 31.78 -18.64
CA ARG A 426 -16.41 33.26 -18.77
C ARG A 426 -16.70 33.63 -20.22
N ARG A 427 -17.82 34.29 -20.42
CA ARG A 427 -18.12 35.01 -21.66
C ARG A 427 -17.11 36.15 -21.85
N SER A 428 -16.35 36.08 -22.93
CA SER A 428 -15.55 37.18 -23.47
C SER A 428 -16.47 38.27 -23.99
N GLY A 429 -16.49 39.43 -23.32
CA GLY A 429 -17.07 40.66 -23.80
C GLY A 429 -15.98 41.59 -24.28
N THR A 430 -16.12 42.03 -25.50
CA THR A 430 -15.34 42.89 -26.37
C THR A 430 -14.94 44.23 -25.72
N GLN A 431 -13.69 44.66 -26.01
CA GLN A 431 -13.18 46.01 -25.87
C GLN A 431 -13.92 47.01 -26.82
N PRO A 432 -13.85 48.35 -26.58
CA PRO A 432 -12.67 49.11 -26.98
C PRO A 432 -12.31 50.37 -26.16
N GLY A 433 -11.04 50.76 -26.21
CA GLY A 433 -10.60 52.13 -26.50
C GLY A 433 -10.04 53.03 -25.40
N ALA A 434 -8.75 53.30 -25.51
CA ALA A 434 -8.03 54.59 -25.46
C ALA A 434 -7.67 55.27 -24.14
N ALA A 435 -6.41 55.38 -23.88
CA ALA A 435 -5.50 56.55 -23.87
C ALA A 435 -5.18 57.27 -22.53
N HIS A 436 -3.87 57.31 -22.30
CA HIS A 436 -3.04 58.38 -21.70
C HIS A 436 -3.09 58.70 -20.19
N GLY A 437 -1.89 58.76 -19.60
CA GLY A 437 -1.54 59.63 -18.47
C GLY A 437 -0.41 59.13 -17.60
N GLU A 438 0.79 59.63 -17.89
CA GLU A 438 2.05 59.61 -17.12
C GLU A 438 1.90 60.23 -15.71
N ALA A 439 2.79 59.76 -14.83
CA ALA A 439 3.64 60.50 -13.89
C ALA A 439 3.67 59.92 -12.50
N ASP A 440 4.78 59.30 -12.15
CA ASP A 440 5.94 59.77 -11.40
C ASP A 440 5.70 60.14 -9.94
N ARG A 441 6.49 59.51 -9.09
CA ARG A 441 7.16 59.92 -7.86
C ARG A 441 7.05 59.01 -6.64
N SER A 442 8.13 58.29 -6.42
CA SER A 442 8.64 57.98 -5.07
C SER A 442 9.31 59.22 -4.47
N PRO A 443 9.88 59.26 -3.26
CA PRO A 443 9.85 58.41 -2.08
C PRO A 443 9.73 59.24 -0.76
N THR A 444 9.70 58.59 0.42
CA THR A 444 10.58 58.93 1.56
C THR A 444 10.24 58.18 2.85
N ARG A 445 11.25 57.67 3.42
CA ARG A 445 11.71 57.35 4.78
C ARG A 445 11.05 58.10 5.95
N SER A 446 10.94 57.43 7.11
CA SER A 446 11.52 57.82 8.43
C SER A 446 10.97 56.91 9.53
N THR A 447 11.79 56.03 10.14
CA THR A 447 12.45 56.14 11.46
C THR A 447 11.58 56.41 12.66
N ALA A 448 11.50 55.53 13.62
CA ALA A 448 12.03 55.65 15.00
C ALA A 448 11.37 54.65 15.96
N ASP A 449 12.22 53.85 16.59
CA ASP A 449 12.16 53.22 17.91
C ASP A 449 12.33 54.34 18.99
N PRO A 450 12.04 54.19 20.32
CA PRO A 450 12.43 53.10 21.19
C PRO A 450 11.47 52.76 22.36
N GLY A 451 11.78 51.62 23.06
CA GLY A 451 11.24 51.23 24.36
C GLY A 451 11.54 52.20 25.54
N PRO A 452 11.51 51.81 26.83
CA PRO A 452 11.65 50.53 27.47
C PRO A 452 10.81 50.33 28.80
N ASP A 453 11.11 49.18 29.51
CA ASP A 453 11.11 48.97 30.97
C ASP A 453 9.82 48.71 31.76
N GLY A 454 9.96 47.68 32.66
CA GLY A 454 9.22 47.57 33.90
C GLY A 454 8.89 46.13 34.33
N GLU A 455 9.89 45.46 34.86
CA GLU A 455 10.00 44.88 36.21
C GLU A 455 8.92 43.87 36.67
N ASN A 456 9.45 42.71 37.00
CA ASN A 456 9.03 41.71 37.97
C ASN A 456 9.01 42.30 39.40
N PRO A 457 8.34 41.81 40.45
CA PRO A 457 8.83 40.60 41.11
C PRO A 457 7.79 39.71 41.87
N ASP A 458 8.25 38.48 42.15
CA ASP A 458 8.16 37.69 43.41
C ASP A 458 6.81 37.12 43.89
N GLY A 459 6.90 35.85 44.29
CA GLY A 459 6.17 35.32 45.42
C GLY A 459 5.87 33.82 45.38
N GLU A 460 6.88 33.07 45.81
CA GLU A 460 6.84 31.95 46.79
C GLU A 460 5.79 30.85 46.69
N ASN A 461 6.35 29.65 46.62
CA ASN A 461 5.88 28.35 47.12
C ASN A 461 5.71 28.43 48.67
N PRO A 462 4.93 27.63 49.41
CA PRO A 462 5.36 26.25 49.68
C PRO A 462 4.22 25.21 49.98
N ASP A 463 4.67 23.93 49.87
CA ASP A 463 4.41 22.74 50.71
C ASP A 463 3.02 22.19 50.97
N GLY A 464 2.97 20.83 50.93
CA GLY A 464 2.20 20.03 51.85
C GLY A 464 1.55 18.76 51.29
N GLU A 465 2.29 17.67 51.40
CA GLU A 465 1.93 16.32 51.85
C GLU A 465 0.41 15.94 51.91
N THR A 466 0.03 14.90 51.21
CA THR A 466 -0.20 13.52 51.72
C THR A 466 -0.43 12.56 50.55
#